data_309921178fc4f3403fe62625cd876aef
#
_entry.id   309921178fc4f3403fe62625cd876aef
#
_cell.length_a   1.000
_cell.length_b   1.000
_cell.length_c   1.000
_cell.angle_alpha   90.00
_cell.angle_beta   90.00
_cell.angle_gamma   90.00
#
_symmetry.space_group_name_H-M   'P 1'
#
loop_
_entity.id
_entity.type
_entity.pdbx_description
1 polymer ?
#
loop_
_entity_poly.entity_id
_entity_poly.type
_entity_poly.pdbx_seq_one_letter_code
_entity_poly.pdbx_strand_id
1 'polypeptide(L)'
;TCACLGSFCVVLPKHESVDVTEAALKVACGAENYVPVCLVSSLSVAVDKARRSGYWIAVTVVEGGDDPRRGASLNFPLALIIGSEGKGVRSGLLKDADYRFTLPMRGAALSLNAAISTGIFCYEAASQRADYESKT
;
A
#
# COMPACT_ATOMS: atom_id res chain seq x y z
N THR A 1 3.12 -9.74 -6.78
CA THR A 1 2.28 -8.66 -7.35
C THR A 1 3.10 -7.40 -7.56
N CYS A 2 3.68 -6.78 -6.52
CA CYS A 2 4.46 -5.53 -6.65
C CYS A 2 5.58 -5.63 -7.69
N ALA A 3 6.29 -6.74 -7.75
CA ALA A 3 7.35 -6.98 -8.74
C ALA A 3 6.86 -6.87 -10.20
N CYS A 4 5.64 -7.31 -10.46
CA CYS A 4 5.06 -7.27 -11.82
C CYS A 4 4.57 -5.86 -12.21
N LEU A 5 4.28 -5.02 -11.23
CA LEU A 5 3.75 -3.68 -11.44
C LEU A 5 4.84 -2.59 -11.43
N GLY A 6 6.07 -2.96 -11.08
CA GLY A 6 7.27 -2.11 -11.14
C GLY A 6 7.34 -1.03 -10.07
N SER A 7 8.56 -0.57 -9.78
CA SER A 7 8.86 0.61 -8.97
C SER A 7 8.25 0.66 -7.55
N PHE A 8 8.05 -0.49 -6.90
CA PHE A 8 7.61 -0.59 -5.53
C PHE A 8 8.73 -1.03 -4.59
N CYS A 9 8.62 -0.63 -3.33
CA CYS A 9 9.37 -1.14 -2.19
C CYS A 9 8.35 -1.57 -1.14
N VAL A 10 8.60 -2.67 -0.45
CA VAL A 10 7.75 -3.13 0.66
C VAL A 10 8.39 -2.76 1.97
N VAL A 11 7.64 -2.07 2.84
CA VAL A 11 8.09 -1.68 4.18
C VAL A 11 7.29 -2.44 5.22
N LEU A 12 7.95 -3.20 6.06
CA LEU A 12 7.35 -4.01 7.12
C LEU A 12 7.87 -3.61 8.50
N PRO A 13 7.03 -3.64 9.54
CA PRO A 13 7.51 -3.47 10.90
C PRO A 13 8.29 -4.72 11.36
N LYS A 14 9.40 -4.53 12.08
CA LYS A 14 10.20 -5.63 12.67
C LYS A 14 9.44 -6.43 13.73
N HIS A 15 8.53 -5.76 14.44
CA HIS A 15 7.68 -6.34 15.46
C HIS A 15 6.25 -6.39 14.97
N GLU A 16 5.50 -7.43 15.35
CA GLU A 16 4.09 -7.65 14.95
C GLU A 16 3.87 -7.97 13.46
N SER A 17 4.92 -8.20 12.68
CA SER A 17 4.77 -8.77 11.34
C SER A 17 5.47 -10.13 11.25
N VAL A 18 4.97 -10.97 10.38
CA VAL A 18 5.67 -12.19 10.00
C VAL A 18 6.89 -11.74 9.19
N ASP A 19 8.07 -12.18 9.60
CA ASP A 19 9.30 -11.98 8.85
C ASP A 19 9.20 -12.61 7.46
N VAL A 20 10.14 -12.28 6.57
CA VAL A 20 10.22 -12.95 5.26
C VAL A 20 10.55 -14.42 5.49
N THR A 21 9.51 -15.24 5.59
CA THR A 21 9.63 -16.68 5.87
C THR A 21 9.90 -17.46 4.59
N GLU A 22 10.41 -18.70 4.73
CA GLU A 22 10.53 -19.60 3.58
C GLU A 22 9.19 -19.83 2.87
N ALA A 23 8.08 -19.85 3.60
CA ALA A 23 6.75 -19.96 3.03
C ALA A 23 6.41 -18.73 2.18
N ALA A 24 6.75 -17.52 2.64
CA ALA A 24 6.57 -16.29 1.87
C ALA A 24 7.42 -16.29 0.60
N LEU A 25 8.69 -16.73 0.68
CA LEU A 25 9.58 -16.85 -0.47
C LEU A 25 9.06 -17.86 -1.52
N LYS A 26 8.53 -19.00 -1.06
CA LYS A 26 7.90 -19.98 -1.98
C LYS A 26 6.72 -19.38 -2.74
N VAL A 27 5.87 -18.60 -2.05
CA VAL A 27 4.72 -17.92 -2.70
C VAL A 27 5.19 -16.76 -3.58
N ALA A 28 6.27 -16.09 -3.22
CA ALA A 28 6.84 -14.98 -3.98
C ALA A 28 7.42 -15.44 -5.33
N CYS A 29 7.83 -16.71 -5.45
CA CYS A 29 8.37 -17.30 -6.71
C CYS A 29 9.49 -16.47 -7.33
N GLY A 30 10.42 -15.96 -6.52
CA GLY A 30 11.54 -15.12 -6.98
C GLY A 30 11.24 -13.63 -7.08
N ALA A 31 10.01 -13.19 -6.78
CA ALA A 31 9.63 -11.77 -6.84
C ALA A 31 10.41 -10.89 -5.83
N GLU A 32 10.91 -11.48 -4.75
CA GLU A 32 11.77 -10.82 -3.76
C GLU A 32 13.08 -10.29 -4.33
N ASN A 33 13.51 -10.81 -5.48
CA ASN A 33 14.71 -10.31 -6.18
C ASN A 33 14.46 -9.00 -6.93
N TYR A 34 13.19 -8.62 -7.13
CA TYR A 34 12.78 -7.45 -7.89
C TYR A 34 12.19 -6.34 -7.03
N VAL A 35 11.82 -6.65 -5.79
CA VAL A 35 11.16 -5.69 -4.87
C VAL A 35 11.95 -5.61 -3.58
N PRO A 36 12.61 -4.48 -3.30
CA PRO A 36 13.28 -4.28 -2.01
C PRO A 36 12.28 -4.41 -0.85
N VAL A 37 12.65 -5.15 0.18
CA VAL A 37 11.91 -5.27 1.43
C VAL A 37 12.70 -4.63 2.56
N CYS A 38 12.11 -3.62 3.19
CA CYS A 38 12.72 -2.86 4.28
C CYS A 38 12.02 -3.18 5.61
N LEU A 39 12.77 -3.63 6.60
CA LEU A 39 12.27 -3.82 7.95
C LEU A 39 12.52 -2.57 8.79
N VAL A 40 11.47 -2.00 9.37
CA VAL A 40 11.54 -0.80 10.19
C VAL A 40 11.08 -1.04 11.62
N SER A 41 11.66 -0.34 12.58
CA SER A 41 11.25 -0.46 13.99
C SER A 41 9.88 0.18 14.25
N SER A 42 9.50 1.19 13.47
CA SER A 42 8.22 1.89 13.59
C SER A 42 7.74 2.36 12.23
N LEU A 43 6.53 1.95 11.86
CA LEU A 43 5.85 2.43 10.65
C LEU A 43 5.54 3.93 10.72
N SER A 44 5.17 4.45 11.89
CA SER A 44 4.91 5.89 12.04
C SER A 44 6.14 6.72 11.73
N VAL A 45 7.32 6.30 12.22
CA VAL A 45 8.58 6.96 11.89
C VAL A 45 8.92 6.85 10.40
N ALA A 46 8.65 5.70 9.79
CA ALA A 46 8.87 5.51 8.36
C ALA A 46 7.95 6.41 7.51
N VAL A 47 6.68 6.52 7.90
CA VAL A 47 5.69 7.40 7.24
C VAL A 47 6.09 8.88 7.40
N ASP A 48 6.50 9.30 8.60
CA ASP A 48 7.02 10.66 8.83
C ASP A 48 8.22 10.98 7.92
N LYS A 49 9.16 10.03 7.81
CA LYS A 49 10.30 10.16 6.90
C LYS A 49 9.86 10.30 5.44
N ALA A 50 8.96 9.43 4.99
CA ALA A 50 8.42 9.47 3.64
C ALA A 50 7.78 10.85 3.35
N ARG A 51 6.95 11.35 4.26
CA ARG A 51 6.31 12.66 4.15
C ARG A 51 7.33 13.79 4.03
N ARG A 52 8.34 13.82 4.91
CA ARG A 52 9.43 14.82 4.86
C ARG A 52 10.26 14.73 3.58
N SER A 53 10.26 13.58 2.93
CA SER A 53 10.92 13.35 1.64
C SER A 53 9.99 13.63 0.44
N GLY A 54 8.83 14.23 0.67
CA GLY A 54 7.90 14.65 -0.38
C GLY A 54 6.92 13.56 -0.85
N TYR A 55 6.83 12.44 -0.14
CA TYR A 55 5.83 11.41 -0.46
C TYR A 55 4.43 11.81 -0.01
N TRP A 56 3.46 11.60 -0.86
CA TRP A 56 2.05 11.60 -0.52
C TRP A 56 1.68 10.31 0.18
N ILE A 57 0.81 10.38 1.19
CA ILE A 57 0.45 9.23 2.02
C ILE A 57 -0.98 8.82 1.72
N ALA A 58 -1.15 7.62 1.19
CA ALA A 58 -2.45 7.00 0.98
C ALA A 58 -2.66 5.86 1.97
N VAL A 59 -3.84 5.76 2.54
CA VAL A 59 -4.23 4.65 3.43
C VAL A 59 -5.44 3.93 2.90
N THR A 60 -5.49 2.62 3.10
CA THR A 60 -6.65 1.81 2.79
C THR A 60 -7.54 1.67 4.02
N VAL A 61 -8.83 1.90 3.85
CA VAL A 61 -9.85 1.76 4.88
C VAL A 61 -10.99 0.89 4.36
N VAL A 62 -11.68 0.20 5.27
CA VAL A 62 -12.82 -0.67 4.89
C VAL A 62 -13.99 0.17 4.40
N GLU A 63 -14.25 1.29 5.08
CA GLU A 63 -15.36 2.20 4.79
C GLU A 63 -14.92 3.67 4.90
N GLY A 64 -15.67 4.56 4.24
CA GLY A 64 -15.47 6.00 4.37
C GLY A 64 -14.28 6.58 3.62
N GLY A 65 -13.69 5.82 2.71
CA GLY A 65 -12.69 6.31 1.77
C GLY A 65 -13.26 6.47 0.35
N ASP A 66 -12.51 7.13 -0.50
CA ASP A 66 -12.83 7.30 -1.92
C ASP A 66 -12.54 6.03 -2.72
N ASP A 67 -13.28 5.78 -3.78
CA ASP A 67 -12.93 4.75 -4.75
C ASP A 67 -11.70 5.24 -5.56
N PRO A 68 -10.55 4.55 -5.48
CA PRO A 68 -9.32 5.00 -6.13
C PRO A 68 -9.43 5.10 -7.65
N ARG A 69 -10.44 4.45 -8.27
CA ARG A 69 -10.72 4.48 -9.70
C ARG A 69 -11.61 5.67 -10.12
N ARG A 70 -12.20 6.37 -9.15
CA ARG A 70 -13.22 7.40 -9.41
C ARG A 70 -12.83 8.74 -8.77
N GLY A 71 -11.92 9.46 -9.38
CA GLY A 71 -11.80 10.88 -9.12
C GLY A 71 -10.64 11.35 -8.25
N ALA A 72 -9.86 10.49 -7.64
CA ALA A 72 -8.63 10.91 -6.98
C ALA A 72 -7.47 10.82 -7.97
N SER A 73 -7.02 11.95 -8.49
CA SER A 73 -5.72 12.00 -9.16
C SER A 73 -4.64 11.85 -8.11
N LEU A 74 -3.88 10.74 -8.17
CA LEU A 74 -2.78 10.49 -7.26
C LEU A 74 -1.59 11.40 -7.59
N ASN A 75 -1.00 11.96 -6.57
CA ASN A 75 0.29 12.63 -6.69
C ASN A 75 1.43 11.67 -6.33
N PHE A 76 2.59 11.90 -6.92
CA PHE A 76 3.77 11.08 -6.74
C PHE A 76 4.97 11.91 -6.28
N PRO A 77 5.91 11.31 -5.54
CA PRO A 77 5.96 9.90 -5.10
C PRO A 77 4.88 9.56 -4.07
N LEU A 78 4.41 8.31 -4.04
CA LEU A 78 3.31 7.85 -3.21
C LEU A 78 3.76 6.74 -2.24
N ALA A 79 3.35 6.84 -0.98
CA ALA A 79 3.44 5.77 0.00
C ALA A 79 2.02 5.24 0.29
N LEU A 80 1.79 3.96 -0.01
CA LEU A 80 0.51 3.30 0.18
C LEU A 80 0.55 2.43 1.44
N ILE A 81 -0.33 2.70 2.39
CA ILE A 81 -0.46 1.95 3.64
C ILE A 81 -1.63 0.98 3.53
N ILE A 82 -1.32 -0.30 3.61
CA ILE A 82 -2.31 -1.39 3.62
C ILE A 82 -2.58 -1.79 5.06
N GLY A 83 -3.85 -1.86 5.42
CA GLY A 83 -4.29 -2.32 6.73
C GLY A 83 -4.04 -3.81 6.95
N SER A 84 -3.75 -4.20 8.18
CA SER A 84 -3.70 -5.62 8.56
C SER A 84 -5.09 -6.24 8.58
N GLU A 85 -5.15 -7.56 8.36
CA GLU A 85 -6.40 -8.31 8.45
C GLU A 85 -7.00 -8.19 9.86
N GLY A 86 -8.29 -7.88 9.94
CA GLY A 86 -9.06 -7.73 11.16
C GLY A 86 -8.88 -6.42 11.91
N LYS A 87 -7.66 -5.84 11.99
CA LYS A 87 -7.40 -4.59 12.73
C LYS A 87 -7.35 -3.33 11.85
N GLY A 88 -7.18 -3.51 10.53
CA GLY A 88 -7.05 -2.39 9.60
C GLY A 88 -5.78 -1.56 9.83
N VAL A 89 -5.85 -0.28 9.50
CA VAL A 89 -4.77 0.70 9.71
C VAL A 89 -4.90 1.35 11.08
N ARG A 90 -3.80 1.45 11.83
CA ARG A 90 -3.79 2.10 13.15
C ARG A 90 -4.20 3.58 13.05
N SER A 91 -4.97 4.05 14.03
CA SER A 91 -5.53 5.41 14.05
C SER A 91 -4.49 6.53 13.93
N GLY A 92 -3.28 6.32 14.45
CA GLY A 92 -2.17 7.26 14.31
C GLY A 92 -1.73 7.48 12.85
N LEU A 93 -1.73 6.42 12.04
CA LEU A 93 -1.39 6.51 10.61
C LEU A 93 -2.54 7.09 9.77
N LEU A 94 -3.79 6.93 10.22
CA LEU A 94 -4.96 7.47 9.52
C LEU A 94 -5.03 9.00 9.58
N LYS A 95 -4.53 9.61 10.67
CA LYS A 95 -4.60 11.08 10.86
C LYS A 95 -3.74 11.84 9.86
N ASP A 96 -2.64 11.23 9.45
CA ASP A 96 -1.63 11.84 8.60
C ASP A 96 -1.81 11.47 7.11
N ALA A 97 -2.90 10.81 6.75
CA ALA A 97 -3.15 10.40 5.37
C ALA A 97 -3.65 11.57 4.51
N ASP A 98 -3.03 11.73 3.33
CA ASP A 98 -3.48 12.67 2.30
C ASP A 98 -4.65 12.08 1.52
N TYR A 99 -4.67 10.75 1.37
CA TYR A 99 -5.73 10.01 0.69
C TYR A 99 -6.23 8.87 1.56
N ARG A 100 -7.53 8.64 1.54
CA ARG A 100 -8.17 7.46 2.13
C ARG A 100 -8.95 6.74 1.07
N PHE A 101 -8.63 5.47 0.86
CA PHE A 101 -9.24 4.67 -0.20
C PHE A 101 -10.03 3.49 0.35
N THR A 102 -11.18 3.26 -0.23
CA THR A 102 -12.03 2.10 0.00
C THR A 102 -12.28 1.39 -1.31
N LEU A 103 -12.10 0.06 -1.34
CA LEU A 103 -12.57 -0.74 -2.46
C LEU A 103 -14.07 -0.98 -2.30
N PRO A 104 -14.91 -0.47 -3.21
CA PRO A 104 -16.34 -0.61 -3.06
C PRO A 104 -16.75 -2.09 -3.22
N MET A 105 -17.34 -2.65 -2.16
CA MET A 105 -17.92 -3.98 -2.15
C MET A 105 -19.38 -3.91 -2.53
N ARG A 106 -19.77 -4.67 -3.55
CA ARG A 106 -21.18 -4.72 -4.02
C ARG A 106 -21.88 -6.04 -3.69
N GLY A 107 -21.20 -6.92 -3.00
CA GLY A 107 -21.69 -8.24 -2.59
C GLY A 107 -21.79 -8.36 -1.07
N ALA A 108 -21.23 -9.44 -0.53
CA ALA A 108 -21.16 -9.65 0.91
C ALA A 108 -20.34 -8.55 1.60
N ALA A 109 -20.79 -8.12 2.77
CA ALA A 109 -20.09 -7.15 3.62
C ALA A 109 -18.87 -7.80 4.31
N LEU A 110 -17.89 -8.19 3.51
CA LEU A 110 -16.64 -8.81 3.94
C LEU A 110 -15.45 -7.96 3.48
N SER A 111 -14.30 -8.10 4.14
CA SER A 111 -13.06 -7.51 3.66
C SER A 111 -12.37 -8.45 2.67
N LEU A 112 -11.71 -7.89 1.67
CA LEU A 112 -10.82 -8.64 0.80
C LEU A 112 -9.55 -9.05 1.56
N ASN A 113 -8.97 -10.17 1.15
CA ASN A 113 -7.63 -10.55 1.58
C ASN A 113 -6.63 -9.42 1.32
N ALA A 114 -5.71 -9.18 2.26
CA ALA A 114 -4.77 -8.06 2.19
C ALA A 114 -3.87 -8.09 0.94
N ALA A 115 -3.44 -9.27 0.50
CA ALA A 115 -2.62 -9.39 -0.71
C ALA A 115 -3.41 -9.05 -1.98
N ILE A 116 -4.69 -9.43 -2.04
CA ILE A 116 -5.59 -9.09 -3.16
C ILE A 116 -5.85 -7.59 -3.17
N SER A 117 -6.18 -7.00 -2.02
CA SER A 117 -6.36 -5.55 -1.88
C SER A 117 -5.10 -4.79 -2.32
N THR A 118 -3.94 -5.24 -1.85
CA THR A 118 -2.64 -4.66 -2.25
C THR A 118 -2.47 -4.70 -3.77
N GLY A 119 -2.79 -5.83 -4.41
CA GLY A 119 -2.70 -5.98 -5.85
C GLY A 119 -3.56 -4.96 -6.62
N ILE A 120 -4.80 -4.76 -6.18
CA ILE A 120 -5.73 -3.82 -6.80
C ILE A 120 -5.23 -2.38 -6.63
N PHE A 121 -4.83 -1.98 -5.42
CA PHE A 121 -4.33 -0.63 -5.17
C PHE A 121 -3.00 -0.35 -5.88
N CYS A 122 -2.08 -1.31 -5.90
CA CYS A 122 -0.81 -1.16 -6.62
C CYS A 122 -1.01 -1.07 -8.13
N TYR A 123 -1.95 -1.83 -8.69
CA TYR A 123 -2.29 -1.73 -10.11
C TYR A 123 -2.82 -0.34 -10.46
N GLU A 124 -3.74 0.17 -9.66
CA GLU A 124 -4.30 1.51 -9.86
C GLU A 124 -3.21 2.59 -9.72
N ALA A 125 -2.39 2.51 -8.68
CA ALA A 125 -1.28 3.46 -8.49
C ALA A 125 -0.26 3.41 -9.64
N ALA A 126 0.08 2.22 -10.14
CA ALA A 126 0.98 2.07 -11.28
C ALA A 126 0.39 2.66 -12.57
N SER A 127 -0.92 2.45 -12.80
CA SER A 127 -1.63 3.02 -13.96
C SER A 127 -1.62 4.55 -13.92
N GLN A 128 -2.00 5.14 -12.79
CA GLN A 128 -2.01 6.61 -12.64
C GLN A 128 -0.60 7.21 -12.68
N ARG A 129 0.41 6.48 -12.20
CA ARG A 129 1.81 6.93 -12.30
C ARG A 129 2.27 7.04 -13.75
N ALA A 130 1.95 6.05 -14.57
CA ALA A 130 2.29 6.09 -16.00
C ALA A 130 1.66 7.30 -16.70
N ASP A 131 0.39 7.62 -16.35
CA ASP A 131 -0.30 8.81 -16.85
C ASP A 131 0.32 10.11 -16.34
N TYR A 132 0.81 10.14 -15.11
CA TYR A 132 1.49 11.28 -14.51
C TYR A 132 2.84 11.56 -15.20
N GLU A 133 3.67 10.52 -15.38
CA GLU A 133 4.98 10.62 -16.02
C GLU A 133 4.87 11.02 -17.50
N SER A 134 3.78 10.66 -18.18
CA SER A 134 3.54 11.05 -19.58
C SER A 134 3.18 12.54 -19.76
N LYS A 135 2.80 13.23 -18.68
CA LYS A 135 2.38 14.65 -18.68
C LYS A 135 3.46 15.60 -18.16
N THR A 136 4.56 15.04 -17.64
CA THR A 136 5.66 15.81 -17.05
C THR A 136 6.89 15.77 -17.93
#